data_7ae1b244c1c9818b44c7930d9cb02314
#
_entry.id   7ae1b244c1c9818b44c7930d9cb02314
#
_cell.length_a   1.000
_cell.length_b   1.000
_cell.length_c   1.000
_cell.angle_alpha   90.00
_cell.angle_beta   90.00
_cell.angle_gamma   90.00
#
_symmetry.space_group_name_H-M   'P 1'
#
loop_
_entity.id
_entity.type
_entity.pdbx_description
1 polymer ?
#
loop_
_entity_poly.entity_id
_entity_poly.type
_entity_poly.pdbx_seq_one_letter_code
_entity_poly.pdbx_strand_id
1 'polypeptide(L)'
;MARPIDYGEPKPMTAERILLRGGVLLAAAMGIGALGGWNKAVRAASDHAALSDVVIAARQLGSMSEQLEAAKGEATVMRLQLERANAVLENSTRYQIPADLSAAIYDIALSEGIDPSLGYQLVKIESQFNRKAKSAMQAYGYTQLQVATARFYQQGIKEKDLYDRDTSLRLGFRFLNELLARFHYDVHLALLAYNRGPARVDQILAQGGNPANGYSEAVLKGYRPIGSAPGR
;
A
#
# COMPACT_ATOMS: atom_id res chain seq x y z
N MET A 1 -19.26 -40.04 5.16
CA MET A 1 -19.25 -40.03 3.69
C MET A 1 -20.39 -39.14 3.22
N ALA A 2 -20.11 -37.92 2.83
CA ALA A 2 -21.05 -36.95 2.29
C ALA A 2 -21.04 -37.06 0.76
N ARG A 3 -22.24 -37.15 0.15
CA ARG A 3 -22.39 -37.21 -1.32
C ARG A 3 -22.11 -35.81 -1.91
N PRO A 4 -21.44 -35.71 -3.07
CA PRO A 4 -21.26 -34.43 -3.76
C PRO A 4 -22.61 -33.93 -4.32
N ILE A 5 -22.83 -32.62 -4.20
CA ILE A 5 -23.99 -31.91 -4.76
C ILE A 5 -23.71 -31.71 -6.26
N ASP A 6 -24.58 -32.32 -7.08
CA ASP A 6 -24.54 -32.17 -8.54
C ASP A 6 -25.16 -30.80 -8.92
N TYR A 7 -24.34 -29.90 -9.38
CA TYR A 7 -24.79 -28.65 -10.02
C TYR A 7 -24.99 -28.91 -11.49
N GLY A 8 -26.22 -29.33 -11.86
CA GLY A 8 -26.62 -29.52 -13.25
C GLY A 8 -26.32 -28.28 -14.10
N GLU A 9 -25.51 -28.43 -15.13
CA GLU A 9 -25.21 -27.38 -16.10
C GLU A 9 -26.47 -26.84 -16.77
N PRO A 10 -26.63 -25.51 -16.93
CA PRO A 10 -27.76 -24.94 -17.66
C PRO A 10 -27.62 -25.31 -19.14
N LYS A 11 -28.61 -26.06 -19.66
CA LYS A 11 -28.66 -26.43 -21.09
C LYS A 11 -28.73 -25.17 -21.95
N PRO A 12 -27.91 -25.06 -23.01
CA PRO A 12 -27.98 -23.92 -23.92
C PRO A 12 -29.34 -23.87 -24.62
N MET A 13 -30.00 -22.72 -24.54
CA MET A 13 -31.25 -22.49 -25.30
C MET A 13 -30.90 -22.34 -26.79
N THR A 14 -31.35 -23.26 -27.59
CA THR A 14 -31.18 -23.22 -29.05
C THR A 14 -31.96 -22.05 -29.65
N ALA A 15 -31.36 -21.40 -30.66
CA ALA A 15 -31.91 -20.22 -31.35
C ALA A 15 -33.34 -20.43 -31.93
N GLU A 16 -33.76 -21.68 -32.14
CA GLU A 16 -35.10 -22.00 -32.62
C GLU A 16 -36.24 -21.72 -31.62
N ARG A 17 -35.99 -21.71 -30.32
CA ARG A 17 -37.01 -21.40 -29.31
C ARG A 17 -37.30 -19.91 -29.11
N ILE A 18 -36.42 -19.06 -29.60
CA ILE A 18 -36.60 -17.59 -29.53
C ILE A 18 -37.48 -17.09 -30.69
N LEU A 19 -37.46 -17.81 -31.83
CA LEU A 19 -38.25 -17.43 -33.01
C LEU A 19 -39.74 -17.83 -32.95
N LEU A 20 -40.14 -18.77 -32.06
CA LEU A 20 -41.51 -19.28 -31.98
C LEU A 20 -42.44 -18.52 -31.02
N ARG A 21 -41.93 -17.56 -30.21
CA ARG A 21 -42.79 -16.77 -29.31
C ARG A 21 -43.11 -15.35 -29.83
N GLY A 22 -42.49 -14.91 -30.93
CA GLY A 22 -42.78 -13.63 -31.60
C GLY A 22 -43.79 -13.72 -32.79
N GLY A 23 -44.23 -14.94 -33.16
CA GLY A 23 -44.86 -15.18 -34.45
C GLY A 23 -46.38 -15.45 -34.48
N VAL A 24 -47.10 -15.25 -33.36
CA VAL A 24 -48.55 -15.48 -33.38
C VAL A 24 -49.30 -14.31 -32.77
N LEU A 25 -49.51 -13.27 -33.59
CA LEU A 25 -50.61 -12.33 -33.51
C LEU A 25 -50.51 -11.36 -34.71
N LEU A 26 -51.01 -11.77 -35.88
CA LEU A 26 -51.54 -10.86 -36.91
C LEU A 26 -51.93 -11.66 -38.16
N ALA A 27 -53.05 -12.33 -38.04
CA ALA A 27 -53.84 -12.69 -39.21
C ALA A 27 -55.23 -12.13 -38.96
N ALA A 28 -55.50 -10.99 -39.51
CA ALA A 28 -56.79 -10.56 -40.07
C ALA A 28 -56.91 -9.02 -40.06
N ALA A 29 -56.55 -8.40 -41.19
CA ALA A 29 -57.27 -7.24 -41.71
C ALA A 29 -56.85 -7.02 -43.16
N MET A 30 -57.76 -7.33 -44.05
CA MET A 30 -57.69 -7.07 -45.49
C MET A 30 -57.65 -5.56 -45.76
N GLY A 31 -56.77 -5.16 -46.72
CA GLY A 31 -56.76 -3.81 -47.23
C GLY A 31 -55.65 -3.68 -48.27
N ILE A 32 -55.95 -3.83 -49.57
CA ILE A 32 -55.06 -3.65 -50.70
C ILE A 32 -54.67 -2.16 -50.73
N GLY A 33 -53.51 -1.82 -50.22
CA GLY A 33 -52.96 -0.47 -50.16
C GLY A 33 -51.81 -0.29 -49.20
N ALA A 34 -51.53 -1.28 -48.33
CA ALA A 34 -50.68 -1.10 -47.15
C ALA A 34 -49.29 -1.77 -47.21
N LEU A 35 -48.89 -2.38 -48.33
CA LEU A 35 -47.61 -3.11 -48.42
C LEU A 35 -46.39 -2.21 -48.22
N GLY A 36 -46.45 -0.94 -48.54
CA GLY A 36 -45.38 0.01 -48.34
C GLY A 36 -45.28 0.52 -46.90
N GLY A 37 -46.42 0.63 -46.19
CA GLY A 37 -46.49 1.02 -44.78
C GLY A 37 -46.08 -0.06 -43.82
N TRP A 38 -46.47 -1.31 -44.13
CA TRP A 38 -46.11 -2.49 -43.36
C TRP A 38 -44.61 -2.74 -43.31
N ASN A 39 -43.93 -2.67 -44.45
CA ASN A 39 -42.49 -2.85 -44.50
C ASN A 39 -41.75 -1.75 -43.75
N LYS A 40 -42.25 -0.49 -43.78
CA LYS A 40 -41.69 0.59 -42.95
C LYS A 40 -41.93 0.38 -41.45
N ALA A 41 -43.11 -0.04 -41.05
CA ALA A 41 -43.45 -0.33 -39.63
C ALA A 41 -42.66 -1.51 -39.08
N VAL A 42 -42.48 -2.58 -39.85
CA VAL A 42 -41.67 -3.75 -39.47
C VAL A 42 -40.19 -3.40 -39.36
N ARG A 43 -39.64 -2.59 -40.30
CA ARG A 43 -38.26 -2.10 -40.20
C ARG A 43 -38.08 -1.18 -39.01
N ALA A 44 -38.98 -0.25 -38.78
CA ALA A 44 -38.92 0.63 -37.63
C ALA A 44 -38.97 -0.12 -36.29
N ALA A 45 -39.82 -1.17 -36.20
CA ALA A 45 -39.91 -2.05 -35.03
C ALA A 45 -38.63 -2.87 -34.82
N SER A 46 -38.01 -3.38 -35.91
CA SER A 46 -36.74 -4.11 -35.83
C SER A 46 -35.55 -3.17 -35.45
N ASP A 47 -35.56 -1.94 -35.98
CA ASP A 47 -34.54 -0.95 -35.64
C ASP A 47 -34.65 -0.50 -34.17
N HIS A 48 -35.90 -0.34 -33.65
CA HIS A 48 -36.11 -0.06 -32.21
C HIS A 48 -35.69 -1.22 -31.31
N ALA A 49 -35.96 -2.47 -31.71
CA ALA A 49 -35.52 -3.65 -30.97
C ALA A 49 -33.98 -3.74 -30.94
N ALA A 50 -33.36 -3.58 -32.11
CA ALA A 50 -31.88 -3.56 -32.20
C ALA A 50 -31.24 -2.44 -31.39
N LEU A 51 -31.81 -1.23 -31.35
CA LEU A 51 -31.36 -0.12 -30.53
C LEU A 51 -31.50 -0.42 -29.03
N SER A 52 -32.60 -1.05 -28.61
CA SER A 52 -32.79 -1.43 -27.20
C SER A 52 -31.77 -2.47 -26.74
N ASP A 53 -31.46 -3.46 -27.60
CA ASP A 53 -30.46 -4.49 -27.30
C ASP A 53 -29.05 -3.86 -27.19
N VAL A 54 -28.71 -2.91 -28.05
CA VAL A 54 -27.44 -2.18 -27.98
C VAL A 54 -27.35 -1.37 -26.68
N VAL A 55 -28.41 -0.70 -26.26
CA VAL A 55 -28.44 0.07 -25.01
C VAL A 55 -28.29 -0.85 -23.81
N ILE A 56 -28.94 -2.00 -23.80
CA ILE A 56 -28.82 -3.00 -22.72
C ILE A 56 -27.38 -3.53 -22.68
N ALA A 57 -26.81 -3.90 -23.83
CA ALA A 57 -25.42 -4.36 -23.90
C ALA A 57 -24.43 -3.29 -23.43
N ALA A 58 -24.64 -2.03 -23.82
CA ALA A 58 -23.79 -0.90 -23.37
C ALA A 58 -23.87 -0.70 -21.84
N ARG A 59 -25.06 -0.82 -21.24
CA ARG A 59 -25.23 -0.75 -19.78
C ARG A 59 -24.54 -1.92 -19.08
N GLN A 60 -24.65 -3.14 -19.63
CA GLN A 60 -23.97 -4.31 -19.09
C GLN A 60 -22.45 -4.16 -19.16
N LEU A 61 -21.92 -3.69 -20.28
CA LEU A 61 -20.50 -3.41 -20.42
C LEU A 61 -20.04 -2.33 -19.42
N GLY A 62 -20.83 -1.29 -19.22
CA GLY A 62 -20.55 -0.26 -18.20
C GLY A 62 -20.47 -0.84 -16.79
N SER A 63 -21.48 -1.63 -16.40
CA SER A 63 -21.49 -2.26 -15.06
C SER A 63 -20.36 -3.28 -14.88
N MET A 64 -20.01 -4.04 -15.91
CA MET A 64 -18.87 -4.97 -15.87
C MET A 64 -17.54 -4.22 -15.73
N SER A 65 -17.39 -3.08 -16.40
CA SER A 65 -16.20 -2.21 -16.27
C SER A 65 -16.06 -1.69 -14.85
N GLU A 66 -17.13 -1.19 -14.24
CA GLU A 66 -17.14 -0.73 -12.85
C GLU A 66 -16.78 -1.85 -11.87
N GLN A 67 -17.34 -3.05 -12.05
CA GLN A 67 -17.03 -4.20 -11.23
C GLN A 67 -15.57 -4.64 -11.37
N LEU A 68 -15.02 -4.58 -12.58
CA LEU A 68 -13.62 -4.90 -12.84
C LEU A 68 -12.68 -3.91 -12.14
N GLU A 69 -12.97 -2.62 -12.19
CA GLU A 69 -12.15 -1.60 -11.49
C GLU A 69 -12.26 -1.73 -9.98
N ALA A 70 -13.44 -2.03 -9.44
CA ALA A 70 -13.60 -2.33 -8.01
C ALA A 70 -12.79 -3.57 -7.60
N ALA A 71 -12.87 -4.66 -8.34
CA ALA A 71 -12.11 -5.88 -8.07
C ALA A 71 -10.60 -5.67 -8.16
N LYS A 72 -10.11 -4.87 -9.12
CA LYS A 72 -8.70 -4.47 -9.20
C LYS A 72 -8.26 -3.65 -7.97
N GLY A 73 -9.11 -2.75 -7.51
CA GLY A 73 -8.87 -1.98 -6.29
C GLY A 73 -8.73 -2.89 -5.06
N GLU A 74 -9.68 -3.80 -4.87
CA GLU A 74 -9.64 -4.78 -3.78
C GLU A 74 -8.40 -5.67 -3.83
N ALA A 75 -8.06 -6.20 -5.02
CA ALA A 75 -6.86 -7.01 -5.21
C ALA A 75 -5.57 -6.24 -4.88
N THR A 76 -5.52 -4.95 -5.19
CA THR A 76 -4.38 -4.08 -4.87
C THR A 76 -4.25 -3.90 -3.37
N VAL A 77 -5.34 -3.61 -2.65
CA VAL A 77 -5.35 -3.48 -1.19
C VAL A 77 -4.91 -4.79 -0.53
N MET A 78 -5.46 -5.92 -0.98
CA MET A 78 -5.11 -7.23 -0.44
C MET A 78 -3.63 -7.57 -0.65
N ARG A 79 -3.07 -7.23 -1.82
CA ARG A 79 -1.64 -7.40 -2.10
C ARG A 79 -0.78 -6.58 -1.14
N LEU A 80 -1.09 -5.29 -0.94
CA LEU A 80 -0.35 -4.43 -0.03
C LEU A 80 -0.41 -4.93 1.43
N GLN A 81 -1.57 -5.45 1.86
CA GLN A 81 -1.71 -6.05 3.17
C GLN A 81 -0.86 -7.31 3.33
N LEU A 82 -0.81 -8.15 2.29
CA LEU A 82 0.02 -9.36 2.29
C LEU A 82 1.52 -9.01 2.30
N GLU A 83 1.95 -8.05 1.49
CA GLU A 83 3.33 -7.56 1.47
C GLU A 83 3.74 -7.03 2.86
N ARG A 84 2.88 -6.22 3.48
CA ARG A 84 3.10 -5.74 4.86
C ARG A 84 3.19 -6.91 5.85
N ALA A 85 2.25 -7.85 5.82
CA ALA A 85 2.24 -8.99 6.74
C ALA A 85 3.51 -9.84 6.60
N ASN A 86 3.93 -10.13 5.36
CA ASN A 86 5.16 -10.86 5.08
C ASN A 86 6.40 -10.12 5.60
N ALA A 87 6.50 -8.81 5.35
CA ALA A 87 7.61 -8.00 5.83
C ALA A 87 7.68 -7.97 7.37
N VAL A 88 6.53 -7.84 8.04
CA VAL A 88 6.44 -7.86 9.51
C VAL A 88 6.89 -9.21 10.07
N LEU A 89 6.43 -10.33 9.51
CA LEU A 89 6.78 -11.66 9.95
C LEU A 89 8.27 -11.99 9.70
N GLU A 90 8.78 -11.64 8.52
CA GLU A 90 10.18 -11.81 8.18
C GLU A 90 11.09 -11.06 9.15
N ASN A 91 10.81 -9.78 9.42
CA ASN A 91 11.63 -8.98 10.32
C ASN A 91 11.45 -9.36 11.78
N SER A 92 10.24 -9.79 12.21
CA SER A 92 10.02 -10.38 13.54
C SER A 92 10.92 -11.59 13.75
N THR A 93 10.98 -12.49 12.77
CA THR A 93 11.83 -13.69 12.82
C THR A 93 13.31 -13.33 12.74
N ARG A 94 13.69 -12.47 11.80
CA ARG A 94 15.09 -12.07 11.53
C ARG A 94 15.74 -11.42 12.74
N TYR A 95 15.00 -10.56 13.45
CA TYR A 95 15.51 -9.83 14.62
C TYR A 95 15.09 -10.43 15.94
N GLN A 96 14.33 -11.52 15.93
CA GLN A 96 13.81 -12.21 17.13
C GLN A 96 13.05 -11.25 18.07
N ILE A 97 12.21 -10.39 17.47
CA ILE A 97 11.38 -9.42 18.17
C ILE A 97 9.89 -9.81 18.09
N PRO A 98 9.05 -9.38 19.04
CA PRO A 98 7.61 -9.59 18.97
C PRO A 98 7.01 -9.03 17.69
N ALA A 99 6.01 -9.71 17.11
CA ALA A 99 5.38 -9.32 15.86
C ALA A 99 4.70 -7.93 15.94
N ASP A 100 4.18 -7.57 17.12
CA ASP A 100 3.57 -6.26 17.37
C ASP A 100 4.60 -5.12 17.36
N LEU A 101 5.83 -5.38 17.87
CA LEU A 101 6.92 -4.42 17.73
C LEU A 101 7.39 -4.30 16.29
N SER A 102 7.51 -5.44 15.60
CA SER A 102 7.86 -5.44 14.18
C SER A 102 6.85 -4.64 13.36
N ALA A 103 5.53 -4.88 13.57
CA ALA A 103 4.47 -4.13 12.93
C ALA A 103 4.55 -2.63 13.23
N ALA A 104 4.79 -2.24 14.49
CA ALA A 104 4.92 -0.84 14.86
C ALA A 104 6.11 -0.15 14.16
N ILE A 105 7.26 -0.82 14.07
CA ILE A 105 8.42 -0.27 13.35
C ILE A 105 8.09 -0.08 11.87
N TYR A 106 7.49 -1.08 11.24
CA TYR A 106 7.10 -1.03 9.82
C TYR A 106 6.14 0.13 9.53
N ASP A 107 5.03 0.18 10.26
CA ASP A 107 3.95 1.14 10.00
C ASP A 107 4.37 2.57 10.32
N ILE A 108 5.07 2.76 11.45
CA ILE A 108 5.51 4.10 11.86
C ILE A 108 6.63 4.60 10.93
N ALA A 109 7.57 3.74 10.51
CA ALA A 109 8.58 4.13 9.53
C ALA A 109 7.94 4.64 8.24
N LEU A 110 7.00 3.88 7.66
CA LEU A 110 6.25 4.32 6.47
C LEU A 110 5.50 5.63 6.71
N SER A 111 4.82 5.78 7.85
CA SER A 111 4.05 6.99 8.15
C SER A 111 4.92 8.24 8.31
N GLU A 112 6.18 8.09 8.71
CA GLU A 112 7.15 9.17 8.85
C GLU A 112 8.09 9.29 7.63
N GLY A 113 7.77 8.61 6.51
CA GLY A 113 8.52 8.71 5.25
C GLY A 113 9.87 8.00 5.24
N ILE A 114 10.07 7.03 6.13
CA ILE A 114 11.28 6.22 6.22
C ILE A 114 11.03 4.83 5.63
N ASP A 115 11.97 4.33 4.83
CA ASP A 115 11.98 2.93 4.42
C ASP A 115 11.98 2.03 5.67
N PRO A 116 10.99 1.13 5.84
CA PRO A 116 10.92 0.28 7.03
C PRO A 116 12.19 -0.55 7.26
N SER A 117 12.88 -0.99 6.20
CA SER A 117 14.15 -1.73 6.35
C SER A 117 15.24 -0.85 6.99
N LEU A 118 15.30 0.45 6.64
CA LEU A 118 16.18 1.40 7.31
C LEU A 118 15.74 1.63 8.76
N GLY A 119 14.43 1.73 9.00
CA GLY A 119 13.87 1.86 10.35
C GLY A 119 14.27 0.71 11.28
N TYR A 120 14.18 -0.56 10.82
CA TYR A 120 14.64 -1.71 11.60
C TYR A 120 16.14 -1.64 11.91
N GLN A 121 16.96 -1.25 10.94
CA GLN A 121 18.41 -1.15 11.14
C GLN A 121 18.77 -0.05 12.14
N LEU A 122 18.11 1.11 12.05
CA LEU A 122 18.28 2.18 13.02
C LEU A 122 17.97 1.69 14.43
N VAL A 123 16.78 1.12 14.66
CA VAL A 123 16.35 0.64 15.98
C VAL A 123 17.31 -0.46 16.50
N LYS A 124 17.77 -1.35 15.61
CA LYS A 124 18.75 -2.37 15.96
C LYS A 124 20.07 -1.76 16.48
N ILE A 125 20.61 -0.78 15.79
CA ILE A 125 21.89 -0.18 16.15
C ILE A 125 21.74 0.70 17.39
N GLU A 126 20.64 1.46 17.52
CA GLU A 126 20.43 2.38 18.63
C GLU A 126 20.15 1.68 19.96
N SER A 127 19.30 0.67 19.96
CA SER A 127 18.82 0.09 21.20
C SER A 127 18.86 -1.44 21.27
N GLN A 128 19.19 -2.12 20.18
CA GLN A 128 19.00 -3.56 20.03
C GLN A 128 17.55 -3.98 20.36
N PHE A 129 16.59 -3.16 19.92
CA PHE A 129 15.16 -3.32 20.21
C PHE A 129 14.80 -3.27 21.71
N ASN A 130 15.67 -2.69 22.54
CA ASN A 130 15.40 -2.53 23.97
C ASN A 130 14.63 -1.23 24.23
N ARG A 131 13.35 -1.38 24.63
CA ARG A 131 12.48 -0.25 25.00
C ARG A 131 13.08 0.65 26.10
N LYS A 132 13.80 0.05 27.05
CA LYS A 132 14.36 0.74 28.23
C LYS A 132 15.81 1.18 28.04
N ALA A 133 16.32 1.18 26.80
CA ALA A 133 17.67 1.62 26.52
C ALA A 133 17.87 3.08 26.93
N LYS A 134 19.00 3.32 27.62
CA LYS A 134 19.47 4.67 28.03
C LYS A 134 20.97 4.74 27.83
N SER A 135 21.43 5.72 27.09
CA SER A 135 22.86 5.94 26.89
C SER A 135 23.45 6.89 27.93
N ALA A 136 24.80 6.91 28.02
CA ALA A 136 25.52 7.88 28.84
C ALA A 136 25.26 9.33 28.39
N MET A 137 24.92 9.55 27.13
CA MET A 137 24.59 10.87 26.56
C MET A 137 23.10 11.23 26.74
N GLN A 138 22.37 10.53 27.62
CA GLN A 138 20.97 10.75 27.92
C GLN A 138 20.08 10.68 26.67
N ALA A 139 20.32 9.68 25.83
CA ALA A 139 19.43 9.26 24.76
C ALA A 139 18.57 8.07 25.23
N TYR A 140 17.31 8.00 24.80
CA TYR A 140 16.31 7.12 25.42
C TYR A 140 15.49 6.35 24.39
N GLY A 141 15.09 5.14 24.78
CA GLY A 141 14.13 4.32 24.07
C GLY A 141 14.65 3.66 22.81
N TYR A 142 13.75 3.22 21.96
CA TYR A 142 14.07 2.44 20.77
C TYR A 142 15.00 3.14 19.77
N THR A 143 14.84 4.43 19.61
CA THR A 143 15.59 5.25 18.62
C THR A 143 16.66 6.11 19.26
N GLN A 144 16.91 5.96 20.57
CA GLN A 144 17.93 6.70 21.33
C GLN A 144 17.88 8.21 21.10
N LEU A 145 16.68 8.80 21.14
CA LEU A 145 16.52 10.22 20.96
C LEU A 145 16.76 10.96 22.29
N GLN A 146 17.46 12.09 22.23
CA GLN A 146 17.61 12.98 23.38
C GLN A 146 16.35 13.81 23.60
N VAL A 147 16.01 14.10 24.86
CA VAL A 147 14.83 14.93 25.21
C VAL A 147 14.91 16.31 24.56
N ALA A 148 16.10 16.90 24.46
CA ALA A 148 16.29 18.19 23.78
C ALA A 148 15.83 18.15 22.32
N THR A 149 16.23 17.11 21.58
CA THR A 149 15.80 16.91 20.18
C THR A 149 14.30 16.62 20.09
N ALA A 150 13.77 15.77 20.96
CA ALA A 150 12.34 15.42 20.97
C ALA A 150 11.43 16.64 21.22
N ARG A 151 11.88 17.63 21.99
CA ARG A 151 11.14 18.88 22.28
C ARG A 151 10.88 19.75 21.05
N PHE A 152 11.69 19.66 20.00
CA PHE A 152 11.40 20.35 18.74
C PHE A 152 10.11 19.86 18.08
N TYR A 153 9.76 18.59 18.31
CA TYR A 153 8.55 17.96 17.75
C TYR A 153 7.36 17.97 18.70
N GLN A 154 7.63 17.86 19.99
CA GLN A 154 6.60 17.78 21.02
C GLN A 154 7.02 18.55 22.26
N GLN A 155 6.44 19.74 22.43
CA GLN A 155 6.67 20.56 23.62
C GLN A 155 6.24 19.80 24.89
N GLY A 156 7.01 19.96 25.97
CA GLY A 156 6.71 19.34 27.25
C GLY A 156 7.05 17.86 27.38
N ILE A 157 7.56 17.22 26.32
CA ILE A 157 7.99 15.83 26.37
C ILE A 157 9.07 15.62 27.44
N LYS A 158 9.00 14.52 28.15
CA LYS A 158 9.91 14.12 29.23
C LYS A 158 10.61 12.82 28.88
N GLU A 159 11.68 12.50 29.60
CA GLU A 159 12.41 11.24 29.48
C GLU A 159 11.50 9.99 29.46
N LYS A 160 10.54 9.93 30.40
CA LYS A 160 9.62 8.79 30.51
C LYS A 160 8.80 8.54 29.25
N ASP A 161 8.49 9.60 28.49
CA ASP A 161 7.64 9.52 27.30
C ASP A 161 8.42 8.90 26.12
N LEU A 162 9.76 9.02 26.11
CA LEU A 162 10.63 8.39 25.12
C LEU A 162 10.79 6.86 25.31
N TYR A 163 10.33 6.31 26.45
CA TYR A 163 10.21 4.87 26.62
C TYR A 163 8.88 4.31 26.09
N ASP A 164 7.92 5.19 25.74
CA ASP A 164 6.74 4.74 25.02
C ASP A 164 7.15 4.34 23.59
N ARG A 165 6.66 3.16 23.15
CA ARG A 165 7.07 2.55 21.89
C ARG A 165 6.81 3.48 20.70
N ASP A 166 5.57 3.88 20.57
CA ASP A 166 5.10 4.61 19.39
C ASP A 166 5.66 6.03 19.36
N THR A 167 5.77 6.68 20.52
CA THR A 167 6.41 7.99 20.69
C THR A 167 7.89 7.95 20.29
N SER A 168 8.64 6.97 20.81
CA SER A 168 10.07 6.82 20.50
C SER A 168 10.30 6.60 19.01
N LEU A 169 9.57 5.64 18.40
CA LEU A 169 9.70 5.31 16.98
C LEU A 169 9.33 6.52 16.11
N ARG A 170 8.19 7.14 16.37
CA ARG A 170 7.69 8.28 15.58
C ARG A 170 8.65 9.45 15.59
N LEU A 171 9.10 9.87 16.76
CA LEU A 171 9.98 11.02 16.88
C LEU A 171 11.37 10.74 16.28
N GLY A 172 11.91 9.53 16.47
CA GLY A 172 13.19 9.14 15.89
C GLY A 172 13.16 9.07 14.38
N PHE A 173 12.11 8.49 13.79
CA PHE A 173 11.98 8.41 12.34
C PHE A 173 11.70 9.77 11.70
N ARG A 174 10.90 10.61 12.34
CA ARG A 174 10.70 12.00 11.90
C ARG A 174 12.01 12.78 11.90
N PHE A 175 12.80 12.66 12.94
CA PHE A 175 14.12 13.29 13.00
C PHE A 175 15.03 12.77 11.88
N LEU A 176 15.06 11.46 11.63
CA LEU A 176 15.84 10.91 10.52
C LEU A 176 15.34 11.43 9.16
N ASN A 177 14.03 11.51 8.95
CA ASN A 177 13.48 12.03 7.69
C ASN A 177 13.87 13.49 7.45
N GLU A 178 13.85 14.34 8.49
CA GLU A 178 14.33 15.72 8.38
C GLU A 178 15.83 15.80 8.06
N LEU A 179 16.63 14.91 8.65
CA LEU A 179 18.04 14.82 8.31
C LEU A 179 18.28 14.37 6.87
N LEU A 180 17.49 13.39 6.38
CA LEU A 180 17.54 12.99 4.97
C LEU A 180 17.24 14.18 4.06
N ALA A 181 16.21 14.95 4.33
CA ALA A 181 15.86 16.14 3.57
C ALA A 181 16.98 17.21 3.66
N ARG A 182 17.54 17.45 4.86
CA ARG A 182 18.62 18.40 5.09
C ARG A 182 19.90 18.08 4.32
N PHE A 183 20.26 16.82 4.23
CA PHE A 183 21.44 16.34 3.53
C PHE A 183 21.15 15.81 2.11
N HIS A 184 20.11 16.36 1.45
CA HIS A 184 19.76 16.05 0.06
C HIS A 184 19.60 14.56 -0.22
N TYR A 185 19.03 13.81 0.73
CA TYR A 185 18.82 12.36 0.71
C TYR A 185 20.12 11.53 0.65
N ASP A 186 21.27 12.13 1.00
CA ASP A 186 22.47 11.37 1.31
C ASP A 186 22.26 10.61 2.63
N VAL A 187 21.98 9.31 2.52
CA VAL A 187 21.67 8.46 3.66
C VAL A 187 22.86 8.35 4.63
N HIS A 188 24.11 8.33 4.10
CA HIS A 188 25.30 8.27 4.95
C HIS A 188 25.42 9.55 5.79
N LEU A 189 25.32 10.71 5.17
CA LEU A 189 25.40 11.99 5.89
C LEU A 189 24.24 12.17 6.88
N ALA A 190 23.01 11.78 6.51
CA ALA A 190 21.86 11.83 7.40
C ALA A 190 22.05 10.94 8.64
N LEU A 191 22.54 9.72 8.47
CA LEU A 191 22.84 8.81 9.58
C LEU A 191 23.97 9.34 10.47
N LEU A 192 25.04 9.90 9.88
CA LEU A 192 26.10 10.53 10.65
C LEU A 192 25.59 11.73 11.45
N ALA A 193 24.68 12.51 10.86
CA ALA A 193 24.03 13.63 11.54
C ALA A 193 23.07 13.18 12.65
N TYR A 194 22.40 12.04 12.46
CA TYR A 194 21.58 11.41 13.51
C TYR A 194 22.42 11.09 14.74
N ASN A 195 23.57 10.45 14.51
CA ASN A 195 24.47 10.00 15.58
C ASN A 195 25.27 11.14 16.23
N ARG A 196 25.82 12.07 15.44
CA ARG A 196 26.75 13.10 15.91
C ARG A 196 26.11 14.48 16.16
N GLY A 197 24.87 14.64 15.73
CA GLY A 197 24.19 15.93 15.62
C GLY A 197 24.49 16.65 14.30
N PRO A 198 23.48 17.26 13.67
CA PRO A 198 23.63 17.90 12.36
C PRO A 198 24.64 19.05 12.35
N ALA A 199 24.62 19.89 13.37
CA ALA A 199 25.57 21.02 13.47
C ALA A 199 27.02 20.55 13.47
N ARG A 200 27.33 19.42 14.11
CA ARG A 200 28.69 18.88 14.13
C ARG A 200 29.13 18.34 12.77
N VAL A 201 28.21 17.70 12.05
CA VAL A 201 28.48 17.20 10.67
C VAL A 201 28.73 18.39 9.74
N ASP A 202 27.86 19.41 9.78
CA ASP A 202 28.05 20.64 9.00
C ASP A 202 29.38 21.30 9.27
N GLN A 203 29.78 21.43 10.54
CA GLN A 203 31.05 22.00 10.91
C GLN A 203 32.26 21.26 10.33
N ILE A 204 32.23 19.92 10.39
CA ILE A 204 33.29 19.07 9.83
C ILE A 204 33.39 19.26 8.33
N LEU A 205 32.24 19.23 7.63
CA LEU A 205 32.18 19.41 6.18
C LEU A 205 32.66 20.80 5.74
N ALA A 206 32.26 21.85 6.47
CA ALA A 206 32.71 23.22 6.20
C ALA A 206 34.23 23.39 6.36
N GLN A 207 34.86 22.56 7.17
CA GLN A 207 36.33 22.51 7.35
C GLN A 207 37.04 21.60 6.34
N GLY A 208 36.32 21.03 5.37
CA GLY A 208 36.86 20.06 4.41
C GLY A 208 37.20 18.71 5.03
N GLY A 209 36.70 18.43 6.25
CA GLY A 209 36.90 17.17 6.94
C GLY A 209 35.90 16.08 6.56
N ASN A 210 36.19 14.83 6.97
CA ASN A 210 35.30 13.69 6.79
C ASN A 210 34.55 13.39 8.10
N PRO A 211 33.19 13.46 8.14
CA PRO A 211 32.42 13.18 9.34
C PRO A 211 32.26 11.68 9.66
N ALA A 212 32.75 10.76 8.82
CA ALA A 212 32.62 9.32 9.01
C ALA A 212 33.18 8.86 10.36
N ASN A 213 32.46 7.93 11.00
CA ASN A 213 32.84 7.31 12.28
C ASN A 213 32.42 5.84 12.40
N GLY A 214 32.05 5.21 11.27
CA GLY A 214 31.62 3.81 11.21
C GLY A 214 30.13 3.59 11.54
N TYR A 215 29.40 4.64 11.98
CA TYR A 215 27.99 4.48 12.36
C TYR A 215 27.09 4.24 11.15
N SER A 216 27.22 5.04 10.11
CA SER A 216 26.42 4.88 8.88
C SER A 216 26.64 3.52 8.23
N GLU A 217 27.87 3.02 8.22
CA GLU A 217 28.23 1.71 7.74
C GLU A 217 27.59 0.61 8.58
N ALA A 218 27.59 0.77 9.90
CA ALA A 218 26.97 -0.19 10.82
C ALA A 218 25.45 -0.30 10.60
N VAL A 219 24.75 0.84 10.43
CA VAL A 219 23.31 0.87 10.14
C VAL A 219 23.05 0.26 8.77
N LEU A 220 23.81 0.61 7.75
CA LEU A 220 23.56 0.19 6.37
C LEU A 220 24.02 -1.24 6.07
N LYS A 221 24.84 -1.88 6.90
CA LYS A 221 25.34 -3.25 6.69
C LYS A 221 24.24 -4.28 6.47
N GLY A 222 23.07 -4.09 7.07
CA GLY A 222 21.93 -4.99 6.93
C GLY A 222 20.75 -4.38 6.15
N TYR A 223 20.90 -3.18 5.66
CA TYR A 223 19.85 -2.46 4.95
C TYR A 223 19.65 -3.03 3.54
N ARG A 224 18.40 -3.28 3.22
CA ARG A 224 17.93 -3.64 1.88
C ARG A 224 16.65 -2.88 1.62
N PRO A 225 16.63 -1.92 0.66
CA PRO A 225 15.43 -1.16 0.34
C PRO A 225 14.25 -2.08 0.02
N ILE A 226 13.05 -1.71 0.47
CA ILE A 226 11.83 -2.45 0.08
C ILE A 226 11.67 -2.38 -1.43
N GLY A 227 11.41 -3.52 -2.07
CA GLY A 227 11.31 -3.64 -3.52
C GLY A 227 12.63 -3.88 -4.25
N SER A 228 13.78 -3.90 -3.57
CA SER A 228 15.00 -4.42 -4.15
C SER A 228 14.89 -5.94 -4.27
N ALA A 229 15.00 -6.47 -5.50
CA ALA A 229 15.05 -7.90 -5.71
C ALA A 229 16.16 -8.53 -4.84
N PRO A 230 15.96 -9.73 -4.25
CA PRO A 230 17.04 -10.43 -3.59
C PRO A 230 18.17 -10.61 -4.61
N GLY A 231 19.34 -10.06 -4.28
CA GLY A 231 20.52 -10.15 -5.15
C GLY A 231 20.76 -11.61 -5.52
N ARG A 232 20.88 -11.83 -6.83
CA ARG A 232 21.31 -13.11 -7.40
C ARG A 232 22.72 -13.42 -6.97
#